data_fc8adb3af5f31982656b68b726df6baf
#
_entry.id   fc8adb3af5f31982656b68b726df6baf
#
_cell.length_a   1.000
_cell.length_b   1.000
_cell.length_c   1.000
_cell.angle_alpha   90.00
_cell.angle_beta   90.00
_cell.angle_gamma   90.00
#
_symmetry.space_group_name_H-M   'P 1'
#
loop_
_entity.id
_entity.type
_entity.pdbx_description
1 polymer ?
#
loop_
_entity_poly.entity_id
_entity_poly.type
_entity_poly.pdbx_seq_one_letter_code
_entity_poly.pdbx_strand_id
1 'polypeptide(L)'
;MDVQIPYSLCNGIFNHTLLCKFHQGKLLLHLMIPFEKKPKTNLPSDNLKYYRQRKQMTTRQLAEKLDIVPSTVVMYENGKHPIPYDAAIKLADVLEIEASLLYDDFSRFLSVPYTEALKSVRAALGLSQKAFAERIGIVPSYYYKIEEGNRRPSRKVYQKIYAAIETTSLQTSLLGEHPLQ
;
A
#
# COMPACT_ATOMS: atom_id res chain seq x y z
N MET A 1 -35.89 -15.64 -20.82
CA MET A 1 -35.61 -16.89 -20.06
C MET A 1 -34.13 -16.94 -19.77
N ASP A 2 -33.78 -16.91 -18.52
CA ASP A 2 -32.39 -17.08 -18.09
C ASP A 2 -32.12 -18.58 -17.97
N VAL A 3 -31.24 -19.10 -18.81
CA VAL A 3 -30.86 -20.53 -18.79
C VAL A 3 -29.59 -20.64 -17.96
N GLN A 4 -29.68 -21.24 -16.78
CA GLN A 4 -28.51 -21.67 -16.01
C GLN A 4 -28.01 -23.00 -16.57
N ILE A 5 -26.79 -23.01 -17.09
CA ILE A 5 -26.14 -24.28 -17.49
C ILE A 5 -25.43 -24.84 -16.25
N PRO A 6 -25.81 -26.07 -15.81
CA PRO A 6 -25.18 -26.66 -14.62
C PRO A 6 -23.70 -27.00 -14.87
N TYR A 7 -22.90 -26.87 -13.83
CA TYR A 7 -21.44 -27.03 -13.75
C TYR A 7 -20.88 -28.36 -14.28
N SER A 8 -21.72 -29.36 -14.47
CA SER A 8 -21.32 -30.73 -14.84
C SER A 8 -20.85 -30.88 -16.29
N LEU A 9 -21.03 -29.84 -17.13
CA LEU A 9 -20.62 -29.89 -18.55
C LEU A 9 -19.27 -29.22 -18.84
N CYS A 10 -18.67 -28.57 -17.85
CA CYS A 10 -17.34 -27.97 -17.95
C CYS A 10 -16.37 -28.74 -17.08
N ASN A 11 -15.75 -29.77 -17.62
CA ASN A 11 -14.72 -30.56 -16.92
C ASN A 11 -13.65 -29.67 -16.28
N GLY A 12 -13.76 -29.49 -14.97
CA GLY A 12 -12.68 -29.47 -13.98
C GLY A 12 -11.64 -28.35 -14.00
N ILE A 13 -11.65 -27.35 -14.90
CA ILE A 13 -10.52 -26.43 -15.05
C ILE A 13 -10.83 -24.97 -14.67
N PHE A 14 -12.11 -24.57 -14.63
CA PHE A 14 -12.44 -23.16 -14.37
C PHE A 14 -13.60 -23.02 -13.37
N ASN A 15 -13.32 -22.44 -12.20
CA ASN A 15 -14.33 -21.97 -11.24
C ASN A 15 -14.99 -20.68 -11.76
N HIS A 16 -15.64 -20.72 -12.92
CA HIS A 16 -16.31 -19.57 -13.52
C HIS A 16 -17.82 -19.77 -13.52
N THR A 17 -18.56 -18.79 -13.05
CA THR A 17 -20.02 -18.78 -13.25
C THR A 17 -20.32 -18.18 -14.61
N LEU A 18 -20.77 -19.00 -15.54
CA LEU A 18 -21.21 -18.56 -16.85
C LEU A 18 -22.68 -18.14 -16.75
N LEU A 19 -22.95 -16.85 -16.82
CA LEU A 19 -24.30 -16.31 -16.97
C LEU A 19 -24.60 -16.13 -18.47
N CYS A 20 -25.45 -16.99 -19.00
CA CYS A 20 -25.93 -16.87 -20.38
C CYS A 20 -27.26 -16.13 -20.39
N LYS A 21 -27.32 -14.97 -21.05
CA LYS A 21 -28.57 -14.25 -21.32
C LYS A 21 -28.85 -14.25 -22.79
N PHE A 22 -30.06 -14.74 -23.16
CA PHE A 22 -30.59 -14.60 -24.50
C PHE A 22 -31.28 -13.24 -24.65
N HIS A 23 -30.75 -12.37 -25.50
CA HIS A 23 -31.37 -11.09 -25.79
C HIS A 23 -31.41 -10.89 -27.33
N GLN A 24 -32.60 -10.66 -27.86
CA GLN A 24 -32.82 -10.42 -29.30
C GLN A 24 -32.14 -11.44 -30.24
N GLY A 25 -32.23 -12.74 -29.91
CA GLY A 25 -31.65 -13.80 -30.73
C GLY A 25 -30.12 -13.92 -30.67
N LYS A 26 -29.45 -13.15 -29.80
CA LYS A 26 -28.01 -13.24 -29.57
C LYS A 26 -27.72 -13.82 -28.19
N LEU A 27 -26.79 -14.77 -28.14
CA LEU A 27 -26.26 -15.31 -26.90
C LEU A 27 -25.20 -14.36 -26.31
N LEU A 28 -25.53 -13.69 -25.21
CA LEU A 28 -24.58 -12.87 -24.48
C LEU A 28 -23.92 -13.74 -23.38
N LEU A 29 -22.67 -14.10 -23.60
CA LEU A 29 -21.86 -14.80 -22.60
C LEU A 29 -21.25 -13.79 -21.64
N HIS A 30 -21.70 -13.77 -20.40
CA HIS A 30 -21.07 -13.01 -19.33
C HIS A 30 -20.09 -13.93 -18.62
N LEU A 31 -18.81 -13.82 -18.97
CA LEU A 31 -17.75 -14.54 -18.28
C LEU A 31 -17.42 -13.81 -16.97
N MET A 32 -17.91 -14.30 -15.85
CA MET A 32 -17.41 -13.84 -14.55
C MET A 32 -16.09 -14.56 -14.27
N ILE A 33 -15.00 -13.87 -14.52
CA ILE A 33 -13.68 -14.34 -14.10
C ILE A 33 -13.68 -14.32 -12.56
N PRO A 34 -13.46 -15.46 -11.88
CA PRO A 34 -13.41 -15.46 -10.43
C PRO A 34 -12.26 -14.57 -9.98
N PHE A 35 -12.49 -13.81 -8.93
CA PHE A 35 -11.45 -13.04 -8.30
C PHE A 35 -10.26 -13.92 -8.02
N GLU A 36 -9.09 -13.48 -8.44
CA GLU A 36 -7.85 -14.06 -7.97
C GLU A 36 -7.91 -14.19 -6.43
N LYS A 37 -7.47 -15.32 -5.92
CA LYS A 37 -7.38 -15.52 -4.46
C LYS A 37 -6.61 -14.34 -3.89
N LYS A 38 -7.02 -13.88 -2.69
CA LYS A 38 -6.28 -12.83 -1.98
C LYS A 38 -4.78 -13.09 -2.14
N PRO A 39 -4.00 -12.10 -2.55
CA PRO A 39 -2.59 -12.29 -2.80
C PRO A 39 -1.93 -12.90 -1.56
N LYS A 40 -1.07 -13.90 -1.76
CA LYS A 40 -0.27 -14.50 -0.67
C LYS A 40 0.77 -13.52 -0.12
N THR A 41 1.09 -12.52 -0.92
CA THR A 41 2.02 -11.44 -0.60
C THR A 41 1.26 -10.29 0.03
N ASN A 42 1.83 -9.69 1.08
CA ASN A 42 1.28 -8.47 1.69
C ASN A 42 1.81 -7.20 1.01
N LEU A 43 2.19 -7.28 -0.27
CA LEU A 43 2.70 -6.13 -1.00
C LEU A 43 1.57 -5.12 -1.26
N PRO A 44 1.81 -3.82 -1.03
CA PRO A 44 0.83 -2.77 -1.30
C PRO A 44 0.29 -2.77 -2.74
N SER A 45 1.15 -3.08 -3.72
CA SER A 45 0.82 -3.20 -5.15
C SER A 45 -0.21 -4.30 -5.41
N ASP A 46 0.02 -5.48 -4.84
CA ASP A 46 -0.85 -6.65 -5.03
C ASP A 46 -2.20 -6.44 -4.32
N ASN A 47 -2.16 -5.85 -3.12
CA ASN A 47 -3.37 -5.49 -2.39
C ASN A 47 -4.20 -4.47 -3.17
N LEU A 48 -3.58 -3.41 -3.71
CA LEU A 48 -4.28 -2.41 -4.51
C LEU A 48 -5.00 -3.05 -5.70
N LYS A 49 -4.29 -3.84 -6.49
CA LYS A 49 -4.83 -4.54 -7.64
C LYS A 49 -5.99 -5.45 -7.25
N TYR A 50 -5.81 -6.26 -6.20
CA TYR A 50 -6.82 -7.19 -5.70
C TYR A 50 -8.10 -6.48 -5.27
N TYR A 51 -8.00 -5.45 -4.42
CA TYR A 51 -9.19 -4.75 -3.91
C TYR A 51 -9.90 -3.92 -4.97
N ARG A 52 -9.16 -3.32 -5.93
CA ARG A 52 -9.78 -2.67 -7.09
C ARG A 52 -10.59 -3.67 -7.93
N GLN A 53 -10.02 -4.82 -8.23
CA GLN A 53 -10.72 -5.86 -8.98
C GLN A 53 -11.94 -6.39 -8.21
N ARG A 54 -11.81 -6.58 -6.91
CA ARG A 54 -12.92 -6.99 -6.04
C ARG A 54 -14.08 -5.99 -6.07
N LYS A 55 -13.79 -4.70 -6.19
CA LYS A 55 -14.78 -3.62 -6.41
C LYS A 55 -15.25 -3.53 -7.86
N GLN A 56 -14.80 -4.41 -8.75
CA GLN A 56 -15.11 -4.42 -10.18
C GLN A 56 -14.78 -3.08 -10.88
N MET A 57 -13.80 -2.35 -10.36
CA MET A 57 -13.38 -1.08 -10.93
C MET A 57 -12.26 -1.29 -11.95
N THR A 58 -12.33 -0.57 -13.07
CA THR A 58 -11.20 -0.42 -13.98
C THR A 58 -10.15 0.53 -13.38
N THR A 59 -8.92 0.46 -13.87
CA THR A 59 -7.85 1.41 -13.47
C THR A 59 -8.23 2.85 -13.78
N ARG A 60 -8.99 3.06 -14.87
CA ARG A 60 -9.50 4.38 -15.27
C ARG A 60 -10.52 4.92 -14.26
N GLN A 61 -11.51 4.11 -13.88
CA GLN A 61 -12.51 4.51 -12.89
C GLN A 61 -11.90 4.82 -11.52
N LEU A 62 -10.90 4.02 -11.10
CA LEU A 62 -10.18 4.31 -9.85
C LEU A 62 -9.38 5.61 -9.94
N ALA A 63 -8.70 5.84 -11.07
CA ALA A 63 -7.94 7.06 -11.31
C ALA A 63 -8.82 8.32 -11.33
N GLU A 64 -9.99 8.25 -11.97
CA GLU A 64 -10.98 9.34 -12.00
C GLU A 64 -11.44 9.73 -10.59
N LYS A 65 -11.69 8.75 -9.70
CA LYS A 65 -12.09 9.03 -8.30
C LYS A 65 -10.99 9.70 -7.47
N LEU A 66 -9.73 9.57 -7.87
CA LEU A 66 -8.57 10.11 -7.18
C LEU A 66 -8.01 11.37 -7.82
N ASP A 67 -8.59 11.80 -8.95
CA ASP A 67 -8.09 12.90 -9.78
C ASP A 67 -6.62 12.70 -10.21
N ILE A 68 -6.31 11.49 -10.67
CA ILE A 68 -4.98 11.12 -11.19
C ILE A 68 -5.10 10.45 -12.56
N VAL A 69 -3.99 10.34 -13.27
CA VAL A 69 -3.98 9.65 -14.56
C VAL A 69 -3.99 8.11 -14.39
N PRO A 70 -4.69 7.36 -15.26
CA PRO A 70 -4.79 5.90 -15.16
C PRO A 70 -3.43 5.18 -15.13
N SER A 71 -2.43 5.71 -15.84
CA SER A 71 -1.07 5.15 -15.83
C SER A 71 -0.42 5.15 -14.44
N THR A 72 -0.77 6.12 -13.59
CA THR A 72 -0.28 6.16 -12.19
C THR A 72 -0.81 4.97 -11.39
N VAL A 73 -2.09 4.63 -11.53
CA VAL A 73 -2.67 3.44 -10.89
C VAL A 73 -1.96 2.18 -11.37
N VAL A 74 -1.72 2.06 -12.68
CA VAL A 74 -0.98 0.92 -13.26
C VAL A 74 0.44 0.83 -12.70
N MET A 75 1.13 1.97 -12.51
CA MET A 75 2.48 1.99 -11.92
C MET A 75 2.47 1.54 -10.46
N TYR A 76 1.45 1.92 -9.69
CA TYR A 76 1.27 1.46 -8.31
C TYR A 76 1.00 -0.05 -8.26
N GLU A 77 0.08 -0.57 -9.09
CA GLU A 77 -0.27 -1.99 -9.13
C GLU A 77 0.86 -2.89 -9.62
N ASN A 78 1.77 -2.37 -10.43
CA ASN A 78 2.95 -3.10 -10.89
C ASN A 78 4.18 -2.91 -9.98
N GLY A 79 4.05 -2.19 -8.87
CA GLY A 79 5.15 -1.91 -7.95
C GLY A 79 6.28 -1.03 -8.53
N LYS A 80 6.06 -0.42 -9.71
CA LYS A 80 7.06 0.47 -10.35
C LYS A 80 7.24 1.77 -9.58
N HIS A 81 6.19 2.23 -8.92
CA HIS A 81 6.22 3.38 -8.03
C HIS A 81 5.60 3.00 -6.69
N PRO A 82 6.22 3.39 -5.57
CA PRO A 82 5.60 3.22 -4.27
C PRO A 82 4.35 4.09 -4.18
N ILE A 83 3.34 3.61 -3.48
CA ILE A 83 2.12 4.38 -3.21
C ILE A 83 2.47 5.44 -2.16
N PRO A 84 2.29 6.76 -2.45
CA PRO A 84 2.51 7.79 -1.45
C PRO A 84 1.52 7.66 -0.29
N TYR A 85 1.93 8.03 0.93
CA TYR A 85 1.10 7.92 2.14
C TYR A 85 -0.29 8.54 1.98
N ASP A 86 -0.36 9.79 1.50
CA ASP A 86 -1.64 10.48 1.32
C ASP A 86 -2.49 9.85 0.18
N ALA A 87 -1.85 9.30 -0.84
CA ALA A 87 -2.54 8.56 -1.89
C ALA A 87 -3.08 7.21 -1.39
N ALA A 88 -2.35 6.53 -0.51
CA ALA A 88 -2.79 5.27 0.10
C ALA A 88 -4.07 5.47 0.93
N ILE A 89 -4.17 6.57 1.68
CA ILE A 89 -5.38 6.92 2.44
C ILE A 89 -6.57 7.12 1.50
N LYS A 90 -6.41 7.95 0.45
CA LYS A 90 -7.48 8.20 -0.53
C LYS A 90 -7.90 6.92 -1.28
N LEU A 91 -6.94 6.08 -1.66
CA LEU A 91 -7.20 4.78 -2.29
C LEU A 91 -7.99 3.86 -1.35
N ALA A 92 -7.62 3.82 -0.08
CA ALA A 92 -8.29 3.02 0.92
C ALA A 92 -9.75 3.45 1.12
N ASP A 93 -10.03 4.75 1.17
CA ASP A 93 -11.38 5.31 1.26
C ASP A 93 -12.23 4.88 0.05
N VAL A 94 -11.70 5.05 -1.17
CA VAL A 94 -12.42 4.66 -2.40
C VAL A 94 -12.68 3.16 -2.47
N LEU A 95 -11.72 2.36 -2.00
CA LEU A 95 -11.81 0.90 -2.01
C LEU A 95 -12.53 0.33 -0.77
N GLU A 96 -12.85 1.17 0.23
CA GLU A 96 -13.46 0.79 1.51
C GLU A 96 -12.65 -0.31 2.23
N ILE A 97 -11.36 -0.07 2.34
CA ILE A 97 -10.40 -0.96 3.00
C ILE A 97 -9.56 -0.19 4.01
N GLU A 98 -8.85 -0.91 4.86
CA GLU A 98 -7.87 -0.30 5.74
C GLU A 98 -6.66 0.23 4.97
N ALA A 99 -6.27 1.49 5.23
CA ALA A 99 -5.14 2.13 4.57
C ALA A 99 -3.80 1.41 4.82
N SER A 100 -3.67 0.74 5.96
CA SER A 100 -2.52 -0.08 6.34
C SER A 100 -2.19 -1.18 5.33
N LEU A 101 -3.19 -1.68 4.60
CA LEU A 101 -3.01 -2.67 3.53
C LEU A 101 -2.25 -2.13 2.31
N LEU A 102 -2.20 -0.80 2.17
CA LEU A 102 -1.53 -0.11 1.06
C LEU A 102 -0.24 0.59 1.51
N TYR A 103 0.17 0.43 2.78
CA TYR A 103 1.39 1.03 3.30
C TYR A 103 2.61 0.16 3.02
N ASP A 104 3.66 0.79 2.51
CA ASP A 104 5.03 0.29 2.61
C ASP A 104 5.64 0.72 3.96
N ASP A 105 6.89 0.34 4.22
CA ASP A 105 7.55 0.63 5.50
C ASP A 105 7.65 2.13 5.79
N PHE A 106 7.87 2.95 4.77
CA PHE A 106 7.90 4.39 4.92
C PHE A 106 6.51 4.96 5.27
N SER A 107 5.47 4.47 4.63
CA SER A 107 4.09 4.88 4.93
C SER A 107 3.65 4.41 6.32
N ARG A 108 4.05 3.21 6.75
CA ARG A 108 3.86 2.74 8.13
C ARG A 108 4.56 3.63 9.14
N PHE A 109 5.81 4.02 8.87
CA PHE A 109 6.52 4.97 9.71
C PHE A 109 5.78 6.31 9.84
N LEU A 110 5.18 6.81 8.77
CA LEU A 110 4.39 8.06 8.80
C LEU A 110 3.04 7.90 9.51
N SER A 111 2.49 6.70 9.60
CA SER A 111 1.17 6.44 10.21
C SER A 111 1.19 6.38 11.74
N VAL A 112 2.37 6.25 12.34
CA VAL A 112 2.58 6.29 13.80
C VAL A 112 3.07 7.66 14.23
N PRO A 113 3.06 7.99 15.53
CA PRO A 113 3.64 9.24 16.04
C PRO A 113 5.19 9.21 15.94
N TYR A 114 5.69 9.26 14.72
CA TYR A 114 7.12 9.13 14.42
C TYR A 114 7.99 10.19 15.09
N THR A 115 7.44 11.34 15.43
CA THR A 115 8.15 12.41 16.16
C THR A 115 8.59 11.94 17.55
N GLU A 116 7.68 11.28 18.26
CA GLU A 116 7.98 10.72 19.59
C GLU A 116 8.93 9.51 19.48
N ALA A 117 8.74 8.70 18.46
CA ALA A 117 9.65 7.60 18.19
C ALA A 117 11.07 8.09 17.89
N LEU A 118 11.24 9.15 17.11
CA LEU A 118 12.54 9.75 16.83
C LEU A 118 13.20 10.33 18.10
N LYS A 119 12.44 11.02 18.94
CA LYS A 119 12.93 11.52 20.24
C LYS A 119 13.41 10.38 21.13
N SER A 120 12.62 9.32 21.23
CA SER A 120 12.95 8.14 22.04
C SER A 120 14.23 7.46 21.55
N VAL A 121 14.38 7.25 20.24
CA VAL A 121 15.61 6.69 19.66
C VAL A 121 16.81 7.58 19.92
N ARG A 122 16.69 8.86 19.68
CA ARG A 122 17.76 9.81 19.93
C ARG A 122 18.18 9.84 21.41
N ALA A 123 17.21 9.82 22.33
CA ALA A 123 17.46 9.77 23.76
C ALA A 123 18.16 8.46 24.17
N ALA A 124 17.71 7.31 23.64
CA ALA A 124 18.34 6.02 23.87
C ALA A 124 19.80 5.96 23.38
N LEU A 125 20.14 6.73 22.36
CA LEU A 125 21.50 6.89 21.83
C LEU A 125 22.34 7.91 22.63
N GLY A 126 21.75 8.63 23.57
CA GLY A 126 22.42 9.73 24.31
C GLY A 126 22.83 10.89 23.42
N LEU A 127 22.18 11.09 22.27
CA LEU A 127 22.57 12.09 21.28
C LEU A 127 21.72 13.37 21.40
N SER A 128 22.35 14.52 21.19
CA SER A 128 21.64 15.78 20.95
C SER A 128 20.99 15.75 19.56
N GLN A 129 19.98 16.59 19.32
CA GLN A 129 19.35 16.72 18.00
C GLN A 129 20.38 17.01 16.90
N LYS A 130 21.37 17.89 17.18
CA LYS A 130 22.44 18.22 16.25
C LYS A 130 23.30 16.99 15.94
N ALA A 131 23.76 16.29 16.97
CA ALA A 131 24.61 15.10 16.81
C ALA A 131 23.88 13.97 16.07
N PHE A 132 22.58 13.78 16.32
CA PHE A 132 21.80 12.80 15.59
C PHE A 132 21.61 13.18 14.12
N ALA A 133 21.32 14.46 13.82
CA ALA A 133 21.23 14.96 12.46
C ALA A 133 22.54 14.77 11.68
N GLU A 134 23.67 15.07 12.29
CA GLU A 134 25.00 14.84 11.72
C GLU A 134 25.27 13.35 11.47
N ARG A 135 24.89 12.49 12.42
CA ARG A 135 25.04 11.03 12.28
C ARG A 135 24.24 10.46 11.11
N ILE A 136 23.03 10.93 10.88
CA ILE A 136 22.21 10.51 9.74
C ILE A 136 22.51 11.28 8.45
N GLY A 137 23.46 12.22 8.50
CA GLY A 137 23.92 12.98 7.33
C GLY A 137 22.87 13.90 6.74
N ILE A 138 22.15 14.65 7.60
CA ILE A 138 21.21 15.71 7.19
C ILE A 138 21.51 17.02 7.96
N VAL A 139 21.00 18.12 7.42
CA VAL A 139 21.17 19.42 8.05
C VAL A 139 20.40 19.48 9.37
N PRO A 140 21.02 19.91 10.49
CA PRO A 140 20.37 19.96 11.80
C PRO A 140 19.05 20.73 11.82
N SER A 141 18.97 21.89 11.18
CA SER A 141 17.73 22.69 11.10
C SER A 141 16.58 21.98 10.38
N TYR A 142 16.89 21.05 9.47
CA TYR A 142 15.88 20.22 8.82
C TYR A 142 15.39 19.10 9.77
N TYR A 143 16.31 18.47 10.50
CA TYR A 143 15.97 17.45 11.48
C TYR A 143 15.09 18.01 12.61
N TYR A 144 15.40 19.20 13.13
CA TYR A 144 14.58 19.86 14.14
C TYR A 144 13.11 19.98 13.72
N LYS A 145 12.88 20.46 12.48
CA LYS A 145 11.53 20.58 11.94
C LYS A 145 10.79 19.23 11.83
N ILE A 146 11.54 18.15 11.57
CA ILE A 146 10.96 16.79 11.51
C ILE A 146 10.59 16.32 12.92
N GLU A 147 11.50 16.47 13.89
CA GLU A 147 11.26 16.01 15.27
C GLU A 147 10.17 16.82 15.99
N GLU A 148 9.99 18.09 15.60
CA GLU A 148 8.89 18.93 16.07
C GLU A 148 7.55 18.67 15.36
N GLY A 149 7.55 17.87 14.31
CA GLY A 149 6.34 17.60 13.52
C GLY A 149 5.99 18.69 12.50
N ASN A 150 6.80 19.76 12.40
CA ASN A 150 6.59 20.87 11.48
C ASN A 150 6.90 20.49 10.02
N ARG A 151 7.56 19.36 9.80
CA ARG A 151 7.87 18.85 8.46
C ARG A 151 7.93 17.34 8.44
N ARG A 152 7.25 16.73 7.47
CA ARG A 152 7.37 15.29 7.21
C ARG A 152 8.75 14.97 6.61
N PRO A 153 9.41 13.88 7.06
CA PRO A 153 10.64 13.41 6.44
C PRO A 153 10.38 12.95 4.99
N SER A 154 11.37 13.09 4.14
CA SER A 154 11.34 12.44 2.83
C SER A 154 11.73 10.96 2.95
N ARG A 155 11.38 10.14 1.95
CA ARG A 155 11.79 8.72 1.89
C ARG A 155 13.32 8.54 2.00
N LYS A 156 14.11 9.43 1.39
CA LYS A 156 15.58 9.42 1.53
C LYS A 156 16.03 9.64 2.96
N VAL A 157 15.35 10.55 3.68
CA VAL A 157 15.67 10.81 5.09
C VAL A 157 15.27 9.64 5.98
N TYR A 158 14.10 9.06 5.73
CA TYR A 158 13.67 7.82 6.40
C TYR A 158 14.71 6.70 6.24
N GLN A 159 15.20 6.46 5.03
CA GLN A 159 16.23 5.44 4.78
C GLN A 159 17.52 5.72 5.58
N LYS A 160 17.94 6.98 5.68
CA LYS A 160 19.10 7.36 6.50
C LYS A 160 18.87 7.15 7.99
N ILE A 161 17.68 7.51 8.48
CA ILE A 161 17.28 7.26 9.88
C ILE A 161 17.29 5.76 10.15
N TYR A 162 16.65 4.97 9.28
CA TYR A 162 16.58 3.54 9.43
C TYR A 162 17.97 2.88 9.46
N ALA A 163 18.84 3.21 8.52
CA ALA A 163 20.21 2.70 8.47
C ALA A 163 21.02 3.05 9.73
N ALA A 164 20.82 4.26 10.29
CA ALA A 164 21.51 4.65 11.53
C ALA A 164 21.01 3.90 12.76
N ILE A 165 19.77 3.44 12.75
CA ILE A 165 19.15 2.63 13.82
C ILE A 165 19.58 1.16 13.73
N GLU A 166 19.59 0.59 12.52
CA GLU A 166 20.02 -0.79 12.30
C GLU A 166 21.44 -1.05 12.80
N THR A 167 22.32 -0.07 12.60
CA THR A 167 23.71 -0.14 13.12
C THR A 167 23.81 -0.13 14.64
N THR A 168 22.70 0.10 15.37
CA THR A 168 22.73 0.32 16.83
C THR A 168 21.94 -0.73 17.61
N SER A 169 21.52 -1.85 17.01
CA SER A 169 20.73 -2.93 17.67
C SER A 169 19.45 -2.49 18.42
N LEU A 170 18.91 -1.30 18.11
CA LEU A 170 17.69 -0.76 18.72
C LEU A 170 16.45 -0.99 17.84
N GLN A 171 16.46 -2.02 17.03
CA GLN A 171 15.39 -2.35 16.08
C GLN A 171 14.00 -2.55 16.70
N THR A 172 13.95 -2.90 17.98
CA THR A 172 12.72 -3.44 18.59
C THR A 172 11.70 -2.39 18.98
N SER A 173 12.06 -1.12 19.16
CA SER A 173 11.15 -0.12 19.73
C SER A 173 10.47 0.82 18.74
N LEU A 174 10.95 0.90 17.49
CA LEU A 174 10.43 1.85 16.49
C LEU A 174 9.43 1.27 15.51
N LEU A 175 9.47 -0.02 15.25
CA LEU A 175 8.72 -0.62 14.14
C LEU A 175 7.59 -1.55 14.59
N GLY A 176 7.32 -1.64 15.92
CA GLY A 176 6.30 -2.59 16.42
C GLY A 176 6.56 -3.98 15.85
N GLU A 177 6.66 -4.98 16.69
CA GLU A 177 6.95 -6.38 16.34
C GLU A 177 6.28 -6.85 15.04
N HIS A 178 6.99 -6.75 13.92
CA HIS A 178 6.74 -7.60 12.77
C HIS A 178 8.10 -8.07 12.25
N PRO A 179 8.46 -9.34 12.50
CA PRO A 179 9.61 -9.94 11.85
C PRO A 179 9.36 -9.94 10.34
N LEU A 180 10.33 -9.46 9.58
CA LEU A 180 10.41 -9.69 8.15
C LEU A 180 10.43 -11.20 7.91
N GLN A 181 9.34 -11.75 7.41
CA GLN A 181 9.28 -13.05 6.74
C GLN A 181 9.02 -12.85 5.26
#